data_cd2f45b9c8ea35ac6ac957e2c7650a98
#
_entry.id   cd2f45b9c8ea35ac6ac957e2c7650a98
#
_cell.length_a   1.000
_cell.length_b   1.000
_cell.length_c   1.000
_cell.angle_alpha   90.00
_cell.angle_beta   90.00
_cell.angle_gamma   90.00
#
_symmetry.space_group_name_H-M   'P 1'
#
loop_
_entity.id
_entity.type
_entity.pdbx_description
1 polymer ?
#
loop_
_entity_poly.entity_id
_entity_poly.type
_entity_poly.pdbx_seq_one_letter_code
_entity_poly.pdbx_strand_id
1 'polypeptide(L)' 'MKLPATLERDESGFIVAECPSIPGCISQGKTEEEALANLRAAAVLCLEVRAEQGLPLTVRTAHIDVKVA' A
#
# COMPACT_ATOMS: atom_id res chain seq x y z
N MET A 1 4.74 -6.31 12.04
CA MET A 1 4.30 -6.84 10.74
C MET A 1 5.00 -6.06 9.63
N LYS A 2 5.55 -6.77 8.68
CA LYS A 2 6.29 -6.16 7.57
C LYS A 2 5.52 -6.39 6.27
N LEU A 3 5.20 -5.31 5.57
CA LEU A 3 4.37 -5.37 4.37
C LEU A 3 5.06 -4.66 3.21
N PRO A 4 4.94 -5.19 1.99
CA PRO A 4 5.50 -4.52 0.82
C PRO A 4 4.69 -3.27 0.48
N ALA A 5 5.37 -2.29 -0.07
CA ALA A 5 4.74 -1.08 -0.58
C ALA A 5 5.22 -0.84 -2.00
N THR A 6 4.33 -0.38 -2.85
CA THR A 6 4.70 0.08 -4.19
C THR A 6 4.81 1.59 -4.18
N LEU A 7 5.71 2.10 -4.98
CA LEU A 7 5.97 3.53 -5.10
C LEU A 7 5.92 3.93 -6.56
N GLU A 8 5.20 5.00 -6.85
CA GLU A 8 5.06 5.48 -8.21
C GLU A 8 4.94 7.00 -8.19
N ARG A 9 5.58 7.66 -9.15
CA ARG A 9 5.47 9.11 -9.29
C ARG A 9 4.28 9.44 -10.18
N ASP A 10 3.40 10.33 -9.71
CA ASP A 10 2.25 10.74 -10.52
C ASP A 10 2.61 11.94 -11.42
N GLU A 11 1.65 12.38 -12.22
CA GLU A 11 1.86 13.48 -13.17
C GLU A 11 2.19 14.80 -12.48
N SER A 12 1.74 14.99 -11.25
CA SER A 12 1.98 16.22 -10.48
C SER A 12 3.34 16.21 -9.79
N GLY A 13 4.06 15.09 -9.85
CA GLY A 13 5.34 14.95 -9.20
C GLY A 13 5.26 14.41 -7.77
N PHE A 14 4.06 14.08 -7.29
CA PHE A 14 3.91 13.42 -6.01
C PHE A 14 4.29 11.94 -6.12
N ILE A 15 4.77 11.39 -5.03
CA ILE A 15 4.99 9.95 -4.92
C ILE A 15 3.74 9.33 -4.33
N VAL A 16 3.18 8.36 -5.03
CA VAL A 16 2.03 7.59 -4.57
C VAL A 16 2.56 6.27 -4.01
N ALA A 17 2.18 5.96 -2.78
CA ALA A 17 2.55 4.72 -2.12
C ALA A 17 1.30 3.89 -1.86
N GLU A 18 1.39 2.60 -2.15
CA GLU A 18 0.27 1.69 -1.97
C GLU A 18 0.75 0.41 -1.30
N CYS A 19 -0.08 -0.14 -0.42
CA CYS A 19 0.17 -1.44 0.18
C CYS A 19 -0.75 -2.46 -0.47
N PRO A 20 -0.26 -3.26 -1.42
CA PRO A 20 -1.12 -4.19 -2.16
C PRO A 20 -1.72 -5.29 -1.29
N SER A 21 -1.12 -5.58 -0.15
CA SER A 21 -1.65 -6.58 0.77
C SER A 21 -2.88 -6.12 1.53
N ILE A 22 -3.14 -4.81 1.55
CA ILE A 22 -4.30 -4.24 2.25
C ILE A 22 -5.13 -3.47 1.21
N PRO A 23 -6.28 -4.01 0.78
CA PRO A 23 -7.11 -3.34 -0.23
C PRO A 23 -7.48 -1.91 0.18
N GLY A 24 -7.28 -0.97 -0.75
CA GLY A 24 -7.61 0.43 -0.51
C GLY A 24 -6.60 1.22 0.30
N CYS A 25 -5.50 0.59 0.71
CA CYS A 25 -4.47 1.28 1.48
C CYS A 25 -3.50 2.00 0.55
N ILE A 26 -3.73 3.29 0.37
CA ILE A 26 -2.96 4.13 -0.54
C ILE A 26 -2.72 5.49 0.11
N SER A 27 -1.59 6.08 -0.17
CA SER A 27 -1.27 7.42 0.31
C SER A 27 -0.30 8.10 -0.65
N GLN A 28 0.07 9.33 -0.36
CA GLN A 28 1.01 10.07 -1.20
C GLN A 28 1.84 11.04 -0.36
N GLY A 29 2.90 11.53 -0.97
CA GLY A 29 3.77 12.53 -0.37
C GLY A 29 4.63 13.18 -1.44
N LYS A 30 5.31 14.25 -1.06
CA LYS A 30 6.21 14.95 -1.99
C LYS A 30 7.52 14.18 -2.20
N THR A 31 7.86 13.33 -1.24
CA THR A 31 9.05 12.48 -1.29
C THR A 31 8.64 11.05 -0.97
N GLU A 32 9.51 10.09 -1.28
CA GLU A 32 9.26 8.68 -0.92
C GLU A 32 9.13 8.52 0.59
N GLU A 33 9.99 9.20 1.35
CA GLU A 33 9.98 9.13 2.80
C GLU A 33 8.62 9.60 3.36
N GLU A 34 8.13 10.72 2.86
CA GLU A 34 6.84 11.26 3.27
C GLU A 34 5.69 10.32 2.87
N ALA A 35 5.72 9.83 1.63
CA ALA A 35 4.69 8.92 1.13
C ALA A 35 4.62 7.64 1.96
N LEU A 36 5.77 7.08 2.32
CA LEU A 36 5.82 5.86 3.14
C LEU A 36 5.37 6.11 4.58
N ALA A 37 5.71 7.26 5.14
CA ALA A 37 5.23 7.62 6.48
C ALA A 37 3.71 7.76 6.50
N ASN A 38 3.16 8.42 5.47
CA ASN A 38 1.71 8.57 5.32
C ASN A 38 1.04 7.21 5.08
N LEU A 39 1.66 6.35 4.30
CA LEU A 39 1.14 5.00 4.05
C LEU A 39 1.10 4.19 5.33
N ARG A 40 2.13 4.30 6.17
CA ARG A 40 2.17 3.58 7.45
C ARG A 40 0.98 3.99 8.33
N ALA A 41 0.70 5.29 8.42
CA ALA A 41 -0.44 5.78 9.18
C ALA A 41 -1.76 5.28 8.59
N ALA A 42 -1.89 5.30 7.27
CA ALA A 42 -3.08 4.79 6.59
C ALA A 42 -3.26 3.29 6.83
N ALA A 43 -2.16 2.53 6.83
CA ALA A 43 -2.21 1.09 7.03
C ALA A 43 -2.76 0.72 8.41
N VAL A 44 -2.36 1.46 9.45
CA VAL A 44 -2.89 1.22 10.80
C VAL A 44 -4.41 1.34 10.81
N LEU A 45 -4.93 2.41 10.21
CA LEU A 45 -6.38 2.63 10.16
C LEU A 45 -7.09 1.56 9.33
N CYS A 46 -6.52 1.20 8.18
CA CYS A 46 -7.10 0.15 7.33
C CYS A 46 -7.15 -1.19 8.05
N LEU A 47 -6.09 -1.55 8.77
CA LEU A 47 -6.04 -2.80 9.52
C LEU A 47 -7.06 -2.82 10.65
N GLU A 48 -7.23 -1.70 11.36
CA GLU A 48 -8.23 -1.58 12.41
C GLU A 48 -9.64 -1.78 11.88
N VAL A 49 -9.96 -1.16 10.74
CA VAL A 49 -11.27 -1.31 10.12
C VAL A 49 -11.52 -2.75 9.69
N ARG A 50 -10.54 -3.39 9.08
CA ARG A 50 -10.67 -4.78 8.67
C ARG A 50 -10.89 -5.70 9.86
N ALA A 51 -10.16 -5.47 10.96
CA ALA A 51 -10.33 -6.25 12.18
C ALA A 51 -11.74 -6.08 12.75
N GLU A 52 -12.24 -4.85 12.79
CA GLU A 52 -13.61 -4.58 13.28
C GLU A 52 -14.68 -5.25 12.44
N GLN A 53 -14.44 -5.35 11.14
CA GLN A 53 -15.38 -5.99 10.22
C GLN A 53 -15.24 -7.51 10.18
N GLY A 54 -14.32 -8.07 10.93
CA GLY A 54 -14.06 -9.52 10.93
C GLY A 54 -13.42 -10.03 9.66
N LEU A 55 -12.78 -9.15 8.88
CA LEU A 55 -12.08 -9.51 7.65
C LEU A 55 -10.65 -9.93 7.95
N PRO A 56 -10.03 -10.75 7.11
CA PRO A 56 -8.59 -11.00 7.21
C PRO A 56 -7.84 -9.67 7.16
N LEU A 57 -6.78 -9.52 7.96
CA LEU A 57 -6.02 -8.26 8.01
C LEU A 57 -5.41 -7.93 6.65
N THR A 58 -4.93 -8.95 5.95
CA THR A 58 -4.33 -8.76 4.61
C THR A 58 -4.92 -9.76 3.63
N VAL A 59 -4.84 -9.43 2.35
CA VAL A 59 -5.16 -10.38 1.29
C VAL A 59 -3.89 -11.11 0.89
N ARG A 60 -4.04 -12.28 0.28
CA ARG A 60 -2.92 -13.04 -0.24
C ARG A 60 -2.39 -12.38 -1.50
N THR A 61 -1.08 -12.39 -1.63
CA THR A 61 -0.42 -11.96 -2.87
C THR A 61 0.27 -13.16 -3.49
N ALA A 62 0.40 -13.14 -4.80
CA ALA A 62 1.06 -14.19 -5.53
C ALA A 62 1.92 -13.55 -6.62
N HIS A 63 2.92 -14.30 -7.08
CA HIS A 63 3.75 -13.86 -8.19
C HIS A 63 3.39 -14.68 -9.42
N ILE A 64 3.39 -14.03 -10.56
CA ILE A 64 3.16 -14.70 -11.83
C ILE A 64 4.39 -14.48 -12.72
N ASP A 65 4.66 -15.46 -13.55
CA ASP A 65 5.69 -15.32 -14.56
C ASP A 65 5.10 -14.71 -15.81
N VAL A 66 5.71 -13.64 -16.30
CA VAL A 66 5.26 -12.98 -17.52
C VAL A 66 6.43 -12.97 -18.49
N LYS A 67 6.20 -13.52 -19.66
CA LYS A 67 7.20 -13.54 -20.71
C LYS A 67 7.03 -12.29 -21.55
N VAL A 68 8.06 -11.46 -21.57
CA VAL A 68 8.07 -10.22 -22.33
C VAL A 68 8.85 -10.45 -23.63
N ALA A 69 8.25 -10.07 -24.74
CA ALA A 69 8.87 -10.21 -26.04
C ALA A 69 9.97 -9.14 -26.27
#